data_080e0ac8f994700dd152d367e1676386
#
_entry.id   080e0ac8f994700dd152d367e1676386
#
_cell.length_a   1.000
_cell.length_b   1.000
_cell.length_c   1.000
_cell.angle_alpha   90.00
_cell.angle_beta   90.00
_cell.angle_gamma   90.00
#
_symmetry.space_group_name_H-M   'P 1'
#
loop_
_entity.id
_entity.type
_entity.pdbx_description
1 polymer ?
#
loop_
_entity_poly.entity_id
_entity_poly.type
_entity_poly.pdbx_seq_one_letter_code
_entity_poly.pdbx_strand_id
1 'polypeptide(L)'
;MSLSRNSNVLSLCLGGMWSIVISVLISVAMSFLTGLAFKPNLVNSAALGVIAGVLFLHLQNRSLIILFTILACFLLEFPKMETIWISEKATRFQKTLTYTIYSMGLILPLANMLKDIVPGKIDRFDFETSVIRFLTGLGFVIFSVAVFVPFYVMIMTSLKNQQELLLNPLNFGIDFSKGLGIFRSYYELFADFNFGSYLWTSLFVSILTVVITLAFAIPGAYAVARLK
;
A
#
# COMPACT_ATOMS: atom_id res chain seq x y z
N MET A 1 27.08 24.59 -4.99
CA MET A 1 26.45 23.72 -3.98
C MET A 1 25.34 24.40 -3.17
N SER A 2 24.76 25.49 -3.67
CA SER A 2 23.71 26.30 -2.98
C SER A 2 22.27 26.02 -3.42
N LEU A 3 22.04 25.36 -4.56
CA LEU A 3 20.69 25.04 -5.05
C LEU A 3 19.99 23.93 -4.24
N SER A 4 20.74 23.00 -3.64
CA SER A 4 20.20 21.86 -2.90
C SER A 4 19.57 22.21 -1.53
N ARG A 5 19.80 23.44 -1.04
CA ARG A 5 19.28 23.94 0.24
C ARG A 5 18.06 24.84 0.09
N ASN A 6 17.39 24.81 -1.04
CA ASN A 6 16.18 25.59 -1.27
C ASN A 6 14.98 24.71 -0.97
N SER A 7 14.08 25.15 -0.05
CA SER A 7 12.88 24.41 0.34
C SER A 7 12.01 24.05 -0.87
N ASN A 8 11.93 24.95 -1.85
CA ASN A 8 11.17 24.71 -3.08
C ASN A 8 11.74 23.53 -3.87
N VAL A 9 13.07 23.46 -4.05
CA VAL A 9 13.70 22.36 -4.80
C VAL A 9 13.48 21.01 -4.08
N LEU A 10 13.62 21.00 -2.77
CA LEU A 10 13.40 19.79 -1.97
C LEU A 10 11.93 19.31 -2.07
N SER A 11 10.96 20.22 -1.92
CA SER A 11 9.54 19.87 -2.00
C SER A 11 9.13 19.39 -3.40
N LEU A 12 9.69 20.00 -4.47
CA LEU A 12 9.50 19.54 -5.84
C LEU A 12 10.02 18.10 -6.05
N CYS A 13 11.26 17.84 -5.60
CA CYS A 13 11.87 16.52 -5.75
C CYS A 13 11.13 15.46 -4.94
N LEU A 14 10.88 15.71 -3.65
CA LEU A 14 10.20 14.75 -2.78
C LEU A 14 8.75 14.51 -3.23
N GLY A 15 8.01 15.56 -3.60
CA GLY A 15 6.64 15.46 -4.09
C GLY A 15 6.55 14.67 -5.40
N GLY A 16 7.39 15.00 -6.37
CA GLY A 16 7.43 14.32 -7.68
C GLY A 16 7.81 12.84 -7.55
N MET A 17 8.89 12.54 -6.82
CA MET A 17 9.34 11.15 -6.62
C MET A 17 8.30 10.33 -5.86
N TRP A 18 7.71 10.88 -4.78
CA TRP A 18 6.71 10.18 -3.98
C TRP A 18 5.45 9.89 -4.80
N SER A 19 4.98 10.83 -5.60
CA SER A 19 3.82 10.67 -6.48
C SER A 19 4.02 9.55 -7.51
N ILE A 20 5.22 9.44 -8.11
CA ILE A 20 5.57 8.35 -9.01
C ILE A 20 5.48 7.00 -8.28
N VAL A 21 6.08 6.89 -7.09
CA VAL A 21 6.06 5.64 -6.30
C VAL A 21 4.62 5.21 -6.00
N ILE A 22 3.79 6.13 -5.53
CA ILE A 22 2.39 5.85 -5.20
C ILE A 22 1.57 5.51 -6.45
N SER A 23 1.77 6.19 -7.59
CA SER A 23 1.04 5.87 -8.83
C SER A 23 1.36 4.47 -9.34
N VAL A 24 2.63 4.06 -9.29
CA VAL A 24 3.05 2.70 -9.68
C VAL A 24 2.45 1.67 -8.72
N LEU A 25 2.57 1.89 -7.40
CA LEU A 25 2.04 0.99 -6.38
C LEU A 25 0.55 0.74 -6.56
N ILE A 26 -0.22 1.81 -6.70
CA ILE A 26 -1.68 1.71 -6.82
C ILE A 26 -2.10 1.12 -8.15
N SER A 27 -1.42 1.47 -9.26
CA SER A 27 -1.70 0.86 -10.56
C SER A 27 -1.50 -0.65 -10.53
N VAL A 28 -0.41 -1.12 -9.94
CA VAL A 28 -0.13 -2.55 -9.76
C VAL A 28 -1.18 -3.20 -8.85
N ALA A 29 -1.45 -2.62 -7.68
CA ALA A 29 -2.43 -3.15 -6.74
C ALA A 29 -3.83 -3.25 -7.35
N MET A 30 -4.29 -2.20 -8.06
CA MET A 30 -5.60 -2.20 -8.70
C MET A 30 -5.67 -3.17 -9.88
N SER A 31 -4.59 -3.33 -10.64
CA SER A 31 -4.52 -4.34 -11.70
C SER A 31 -4.65 -5.76 -11.13
N PHE A 32 -3.98 -6.05 -10.02
CA PHE A 32 -4.12 -7.35 -9.36
C PHE A 32 -5.53 -7.57 -8.79
N LEU A 33 -6.11 -6.58 -8.12
CA LEU A 33 -7.43 -6.72 -7.49
C LEU A 33 -8.57 -6.86 -8.50
N THR A 34 -8.50 -6.14 -9.62
CA THR A 34 -9.60 -6.07 -10.59
C THR A 34 -9.43 -6.98 -11.81
N GLY A 35 -8.20 -7.44 -12.07
CA GLY A 35 -7.85 -8.14 -13.30
C GLY A 35 -7.88 -7.24 -14.55
N LEU A 36 -8.06 -5.93 -14.38
CA LEU A 36 -8.09 -4.95 -15.47
C LEU A 36 -6.74 -4.23 -15.59
N ALA A 37 -6.48 -3.65 -16.76
CA ALA A 37 -5.25 -2.89 -16.96
C ALA A 37 -5.34 -1.49 -16.32
N PHE A 38 -4.48 -1.25 -15.34
CA PHE A 38 -4.19 0.06 -14.75
C PHE A 38 -2.74 0.39 -15.03
N LYS A 39 -2.47 1.46 -15.77
CA LYS A 39 -1.12 1.86 -16.16
C LYS A 39 -0.76 3.21 -15.54
N PRO A 40 0.35 3.32 -14.78
CA PRO A 40 0.77 4.60 -14.23
C PRO A 40 1.25 5.52 -15.34
N ASN A 41 0.79 6.76 -15.36
CA ASN A 41 1.35 7.83 -16.19
C ASN A 41 2.40 8.59 -15.37
N LEU A 42 3.67 8.22 -15.55
CA LEU A 42 4.76 8.73 -14.72
C LEU A 42 4.92 10.25 -14.84
N VAL A 43 4.70 10.82 -16.05
CA VAL A 43 4.85 12.25 -16.29
C VAL A 43 3.77 13.04 -15.57
N ASN A 44 2.51 12.66 -15.75
CA ASN A 44 1.39 13.33 -15.10
C ASN A 44 1.43 13.15 -13.59
N SER A 45 1.82 11.97 -13.11
CA SER A 45 2.01 11.71 -11.68
C SER A 45 3.11 12.59 -11.08
N ALA A 46 4.26 12.69 -11.76
CA ALA A 46 5.36 13.56 -11.33
C ALA A 46 4.92 15.02 -11.28
N ALA A 47 4.24 15.51 -12.32
CA ALA A 47 3.75 16.88 -12.39
C ALA A 47 2.79 17.20 -11.25
N LEU A 48 1.84 16.29 -10.95
CA LEU A 48 0.91 16.46 -9.84
C LEU A 48 1.63 16.42 -8.49
N GLY A 49 2.60 15.52 -8.30
CA GLY A 49 3.42 15.44 -7.10
C GLY A 49 4.24 16.71 -6.85
N VAL A 50 4.79 17.27 -7.92
CA VAL A 50 5.51 18.56 -7.90
C VAL A 50 4.58 19.69 -7.47
N ILE A 51 3.40 19.78 -8.06
CA ILE A 51 2.39 20.80 -7.70
C ILE A 51 1.96 20.63 -6.23
N ALA A 52 1.67 19.42 -5.81
CA ALA A 52 1.30 19.12 -4.42
C ALA A 52 2.42 19.50 -3.45
N GLY A 53 3.69 19.19 -3.75
CA GLY A 53 4.83 19.55 -2.93
C GLY A 53 4.99 21.06 -2.73
N VAL A 54 4.83 21.85 -3.80
CA VAL A 54 4.88 23.33 -3.74
C VAL A 54 3.70 23.88 -2.96
N LEU A 55 2.51 23.37 -3.18
CA LEU A 55 1.31 23.79 -2.46
C LEU A 55 1.44 23.53 -0.94
N PHE A 56 1.96 22.37 -0.55
CA PHE A 56 2.21 22.06 0.86
C PHE A 56 3.19 23.03 1.53
N LEU A 57 4.17 23.50 0.78
CA LEU A 57 5.16 24.42 1.29
C LEU A 57 4.58 25.84 1.54
N HIS A 58 3.69 26.30 0.66
CA HIS A 58 3.19 27.68 0.65
C HIS A 58 1.88 27.86 1.41
N LEU A 59 1.05 26.81 1.52
CA LEU A 59 -0.24 26.88 2.21
C LEU A 59 -0.10 26.38 3.67
N GLN A 60 -0.11 27.29 4.62
CA GLN A 60 -0.02 26.96 6.06
C GLN A 60 -1.24 26.19 6.60
N ASN A 61 -2.36 26.24 5.92
CA ASN A 61 -3.61 25.62 6.37
C ASN A 61 -3.78 24.22 5.79
N ARG A 62 -3.32 23.20 6.53
CA ARG A 62 -3.27 21.79 6.11
C ARG A 62 -4.64 21.22 5.72
N SER A 63 -5.72 21.63 6.38
CA SER A 63 -7.07 21.14 6.07
C SER A 63 -7.55 21.55 4.68
N LEU A 64 -7.22 22.76 4.24
CA LEU A 64 -7.53 23.26 2.89
C LEU A 64 -6.71 22.54 1.82
N ILE A 65 -5.47 22.17 2.13
CA ILE A 65 -4.62 21.39 1.20
C ILE A 65 -5.21 20.02 0.95
N ILE A 66 -5.62 19.32 2.00
CA ILE A 66 -6.26 18.00 1.91
C ILE A 66 -7.53 18.11 1.04
N LEU A 67 -8.39 19.10 1.30
CA LEU A 67 -9.60 19.34 0.53
C LEU A 67 -9.29 19.67 -0.94
N PHE A 68 -8.29 20.52 -1.19
CA PHE A 68 -7.90 20.93 -2.55
C PHE A 68 -7.29 19.79 -3.34
N THR A 69 -6.55 18.90 -2.71
CA THR A 69 -5.93 17.75 -3.39
C THR A 69 -6.95 16.66 -3.67
N ILE A 70 -7.91 16.45 -2.77
CA ILE A 70 -9.07 15.58 -3.03
C ILE A 70 -9.89 16.14 -4.20
N LEU A 71 -10.15 17.44 -4.22
CA LEU A 71 -10.84 18.11 -5.30
C LEU A 71 -10.04 18.06 -6.62
N ALA A 72 -8.72 18.26 -6.57
CA ALA A 72 -7.85 18.17 -7.75
C ALA A 72 -7.81 16.74 -8.30
N CYS A 73 -7.79 15.72 -7.45
CA CYS A 73 -7.90 14.31 -7.89
C CYS A 73 -9.26 14.03 -8.54
N PHE A 74 -10.34 14.63 -8.02
CA PHE A 74 -11.67 14.52 -8.64
C PHE A 74 -11.76 15.25 -10.00
N LEU A 75 -11.08 16.40 -10.13
CA LEU A 75 -10.99 17.16 -11.39
C LEU A 75 -10.07 16.48 -12.42
N LEU A 76 -9.15 15.61 -11.98
CA LEU A 76 -8.29 14.81 -12.84
C LEU A 76 -9.00 13.63 -13.52
N GLU A 77 -10.28 13.39 -13.22
CA GLU A 77 -11.16 12.54 -14.04
C GLU A 77 -11.35 13.11 -15.47
N PHE A 78 -10.91 14.34 -15.74
CA PHE A 78 -10.92 14.89 -17.08
C PHE A 78 -9.82 14.28 -17.96
N PRO A 79 -10.14 13.83 -19.20
CA PRO A 79 -9.35 12.90 -20.00
C PRO A 79 -7.97 13.38 -20.48
N LYS A 80 -7.51 14.56 -20.09
CA LYS A 80 -6.20 15.09 -20.50
C LYS A 80 -5.09 15.03 -19.44
N MET A 81 -5.42 14.73 -18.17
CA MET A 81 -4.45 14.74 -17.06
C MET A 81 -4.53 13.47 -16.19
N GLU A 82 -4.87 12.33 -16.77
CA GLU A 82 -4.92 11.06 -16.04
C GLU A 82 -3.53 10.71 -15.48
N THR A 83 -3.44 10.62 -14.17
CA THR A 83 -2.23 10.14 -13.46
C THR A 83 -2.09 8.63 -13.55
N ILE A 84 -3.22 7.95 -13.66
CA ILE A 84 -3.31 6.49 -13.86
C ILE A 84 -4.29 6.27 -15.01
N TRP A 85 -3.79 5.68 -16.11
CA TRP A 85 -4.66 5.25 -17.20
C TRP A 85 -5.46 4.03 -16.75
N ILE A 86 -6.77 4.13 -16.78
CA ILE A 86 -7.70 3.10 -16.33
C ILE A 86 -8.46 2.56 -17.54
N SER A 87 -8.52 1.24 -17.66
CA SER A 87 -9.29 0.58 -18.72
C SER A 87 -10.73 1.07 -18.74
N GLU A 88 -11.30 1.27 -19.95
CA GLU A 88 -12.71 1.68 -20.14
C GLU A 88 -13.73 0.71 -19.50
N LYS A 89 -13.33 -0.58 -19.37
CA LYS A 89 -14.14 -1.61 -18.71
C LYS A 89 -14.28 -1.43 -17.20
N ALA A 90 -13.48 -0.54 -16.59
CA ALA A 90 -13.52 -0.31 -15.16
C ALA A 90 -14.81 0.44 -14.76
N THR A 91 -15.43 -0.03 -13.69
CA THR A 91 -16.65 0.57 -13.12
C THR A 91 -16.32 1.96 -12.55
N ARG A 92 -17.29 2.87 -12.50
CA ARG A 92 -17.11 4.18 -11.86
C ARG A 92 -16.61 4.07 -10.43
N PHE A 93 -17.11 3.10 -9.68
CA PHE A 93 -16.64 2.82 -8.32
C PHE A 93 -15.15 2.50 -8.26
N GLN A 94 -14.63 1.65 -9.16
CA GLN A 94 -13.21 1.30 -9.22
C GLN A 94 -12.34 2.52 -9.55
N LYS A 95 -12.79 3.37 -10.47
CA LYS A 95 -12.09 4.63 -10.81
C LYS A 95 -12.02 5.56 -9.61
N THR A 96 -13.16 5.84 -8.97
CA THR A 96 -13.23 6.71 -7.79
C THR A 96 -12.37 6.17 -6.64
N LEU A 97 -12.44 4.86 -6.40
CA LEU A 97 -11.63 4.20 -5.37
C LEU A 97 -10.12 4.38 -5.64
N THR A 98 -9.69 4.16 -6.89
CA THR A 98 -8.30 4.31 -7.31
C THR A 98 -7.78 5.72 -7.03
N TYR A 99 -8.52 6.75 -7.45
CA TYR A 99 -8.11 8.14 -7.24
C TYR A 99 -8.16 8.55 -5.78
N THR A 100 -9.12 8.02 -4.99
CA THR A 100 -9.19 8.30 -3.55
C THR A 100 -7.99 7.70 -2.82
N ILE A 101 -7.63 6.45 -3.11
CA ILE A 101 -6.46 5.79 -2.50
C ILE A 101 -5.17 6.50 -2.94
N TYR A 102 -5.08 6.91 -4.22
CA TYR A 102 -3.94 7.65 -4.73
C TYR A 102 -3.77 9.00 -4.03
N SER A 103 -4.84 9.76 -3.86
CA SER A 103 -4.79 11.06 -3.18
C SER A 103 -4.38 10.91 -1.71
N MET A 104 -4.96 9.94 -1.00
CA MET A 104 -4.59 9.66 0.39
C MET A 104 -3.12 9.22 0.51
N GLY A 105 -2.68 8.30 -0.34
CA GLY A 105 -1.30 7.80 -0.36
C GLY A 105 -0.27 8.86 -0.74
N LEU A 106 -0.66 9.85 -1.54
CA LEU A 106 0.19 10.98 -1.90
C LEU A 106 0.28 11.99 -0.75
N ILE A 107 -0.87 12.43 -0.24
CA ILE A 107 -0.97 13.60 0.65
C ILE A 107 -0.51 13.31 2.07
N LEU A 108 -0.95 12.19 2.65
CA LEU A 108 -0.66 11.91 4.06
C LEU A 108 0.83 11.75 4.33
N PRO A 109 1.60 10.97 3.55
CA PRO A 109 3.03 10.89 3.75
C PRO A 109 3.76 12.18 3.37
N LEU A 110 3.35 12.85 2.28
CA LEU A 110 3.95 14.11 1.85
C LEU A 110 3.79 15.20 2.92
N ALA A 111 2.62 15.28 3.54
CA ALA A 111 2.37 16.18 4.66
C ALA A 111 3.31 15.90 5.85
N ASN A 112 3.61 14.64 6.13
CA ASN A 112 4.54 14.26 7.19
C ASN A 112 6.00 14.56 6.81
N MET A 113 6.38 14.36 5.55
CA MET A 113 7.73 14.64 5.04
C MET A 113 8.05 16.13 5.07
N LEU A 114 7.06 16.99 4.74
CA LEU A 114 7.23 18.44 4.64
C LEU A 114 6.78 19.22 5.90
N LYS A 115 6.47 18.52 6.99
CA LYS A 115 5.83 19.08 8.19
C LYS A 115 6.59 20.28 8.79
N ASP A 116 7.92 20.19 8.84
CA ASP A 116 8.78 21.12 9.55
C ASP A 116 9.54 22.07 8.59
N ILE A 117 9.20 22.02 7.28
CA ILE A 117 9.85 22.86 6.27
C ILE A 117 9.10 24.19 6.13
N VAL A 118 9.85 25.28 6.23
CA VAL A 118 9.39 26.66 5.99
C VAL A 118 9.89 27.11 4.61
N PRO A 119 9.10 27.90 3.85
CA PRO A 119 9.54 28.48 2.59
C PRO A 119 10.82 29.31 2.76
N GLY A 120 11.84 29.03 1.95
CA GLY A 120 13.12 29.76 2.00
C GLY A 120 14.35 28.87 2.02
N LYS A 121 15.37 29.29 2.75
CA LYS A 121 16.58 28.50 2.99
C LYS A 121 16.32 27.48 4.09
N ILE A 122 16.68 26.23 3.81
CA ILE A 122 16.51 25.12 4.77
C ILE A 122 17.81 24.93 5.56
N ASP A 123 17.66 24.70 6.87
CA ASP A 123 18.75 24.22 7.70
C ASP A 123 19.12 22.76 7.33
N ARG A 124 20.38 22.41 7.62
CA ARG A 124 20.89 21.07 7.32
C ARG A 124 20.06 19.98 8.03
N PHE A 125 19.65 20.25 9.25
CA PHE A 125 18.85 19.31 10.05
C PHE A 125 17.48 19.04 9.44
N ASP A 126 16.76 20.06 9.00
CA ASP A 126 15.42 19.93 8.40
C ASP A 126 15.48 19.22 7.05
N PHE A 127 16.54 19.49 6.25
CA PHE A 127 16.79 18.79 5.01
C PHE A 127 17.01 17.28 5.26
N GLU A 128 17.95 16.94 6.16
CA GLU A 128 18.27 15.54 6.49
C GLU A 128 17.03 14.81 7.05
N THR A 129 16.29 15.45 7.94
CA THR A 129 15.05 14.89 8.53
C THR A 129 13.99 14.58 7.46
N SER A 130 13.79 15.48 6.50
CA SER A 130 12.81 15.28 5.43
C SER A 130 13.21 14.16 4.47
N VAL A 131 14.50 14.05 4.14
CA VAL A 131 15.01 12.95 3.34
C VAL A 131 14.91 11.61 4.09
N ILE A 132 15.22 11.59 5.39
CA ILE A 132 15.05 10.38 6.22
C ILE A 132 13.59 9.95 6.26
N ARG A 133 12.64 10.87 6.43
CA ARG A 133 11.19 10.55 6.39
C ARG A 133 10.77 9.99 5.04
N PHE A 134 11.28 10.54 3.94
CA PHE A 134 11.04 10.01 2.60
C PHE A 134 11.57 8.59 2.45
N LEU A 135 12.84 8.34 2.82
CA LEU A 135 13.46 7.02 2.75
C LEU A 135 12.74 6.01 3.65
N THR A 136 12.31 6.42 4.83
CA THR A 136 11.51 5.61 5.74
C THR A 136 10.17 5.25 5.10
N GLY A 137 9.47 6.21 4.50
CA GLY A 137 8.22 5.97 3.76
C GLY A 137 8.43 5.00 2.60
N LEU A 138 9.50 5.18 1.82
CA LEU A 138 9.86 4.27 0.72
C LEU A 138 10.18 2.86 1.25
N GLY A 139 10.91 2.76 2.35
CA GLY A 139 11.19 1.48 3.02
C GLY A 139 9.92 0.77 3.45
N PHE A 140 8.96 1.49 4.04
CA PHE A 140 7.64 0.92 4.38
C PHE A 140 6.88 0.42 3.16
N VAL A 141 6.89 1.16 2.04
CA VAL A 141 6.25 0.73 0.80
C VAL A 141 6.88 -0.56 0.28
N ILE A 142 8.20 -0.60 0.16
CA ILE A 142 8.93 -1.79 -0.33
C ILE A 142 8.68 -2.99 0.57
N PHE A 143 8.79 -2.81 1.89
CA PHE A 143 8.55 -3.88 2.86
C PHE A 143 7.10 -4.38 2.81
N SER A 144 6.13 -3.46 2.73
CA SER A 144 4.72 -3.82 2.61
C SER A 144 4.46 -4.64 1.35
N VAL A 145 4.99 -4.23 0.20
CA VAL A 145 4.85 -4.99 -1.07
C VAL A 145 5.47 -6.38 -0.93
N ALA A 146 6.69 -6.46 -0.38
CA ALA A 146 7.39 -7.73 -0.19
C ALA A 146 6.61 -8.72 0.71
N VAL A 147 5.90 -8.20 1.71
CA VAL A 147 5.08 -9.02 2.61
C VAL A 147 3.71 -9.32 2.01
N PHE A 148 3.00 -8.31 1.48
CA PHE A 148 1.62 -8.48 1.03
C PHE A 148 1.49 -9.31 -0.25
N VAL A 149 2.45 -9.23 -1.18
CA VAL A 149 2.35 -9.94 -2.47
C VAL A 149 2.25 -11.46 -2.28
N PRO A 150 3.11 -12.14 -1.49
CA PRO A 150 2.98 -13.58 -1.25
C PRO A 150 1.63 -13.95 -0.63
N PHE A 151 1.16 -13.19 0.37
CA PHE A 151 -0.15 -13.44 0.99
C PHE A 151 -1.29 -13.24 0.00
N TYR A 152 -1.23 -12.20 -0.82
CA TYR A 152 -2.22 -11.96 -1.86
C TYR A 152 -2.30 -13.14 -2.83
N VAL A 153 -1.14 -13.61 -3.33
CA VAL A 153 -1.08 -14.77 -4.22
C VAL A 153 -1.65 -16.02 -3.56
N MET A 154 -1.33 -16.28 -2.28
CA MET A 154 -1.90 -17.40 -1.53
C MET A 154 -3.42 -17.33 -1.45
N ILE A 155 -3.98 -16.17 -1.08
CA ILE A 155 -5.43 -15.98 -1.00
C ILE A 155 -6.07 -16.18 -2.37
N MET A 156 -5.49 -15.58 -3.42
CA MET A 156 -6.02 -15.67 -4.77
C MET A 156 -6.02 -17.10 -5.32
N THR A 157 -4.93 -17.82 -5.10
CA THR A 157 -4.85 -19.22 -5.54
C THR A 157 -5.82 -20.13 -4.77
N SER A 158 -6.05 -19.86 -3.47
CA SER A 158 -6.99 -20.64 -2.66
C SER A 158 -8.46 -20.46 -3.07
N LEU A 159 -8.80 -19.30 -3.67
CA LEU A 159 -10.15 -18.99 -4.15
C LEU A 159 -10.42 -19.49 -5.57
N LYS A 160 -9.42 -20.04 -6.25
CA LYS A 160 -9.54 -20.55 -7.63
C LYS A 160 -9.65 -22.07 -7.65
N ASN A 161 -10.40 -22.58 -8.64
CA ASN A 161 -10.45 -24.00 -8.91
C ASN A 161 -9.16 -24.46 -9.59
N GLN A 162 -8.78 -25.71 -9.37
CA GLN A 162 -7.57 -26.31 -9.95
C GLN A 162 -7.51 -26.15 -11.48
N GLN A 163 -8.64 -26.29 -12.17
CA GLN A 163 -8.71 -26.12 -13.62
C GLN A 163 -8.42 -24.69 -14.08
N GLU A 164 -8.87 -23.69 -13.35
CA GLU A 164 -8.60 -22.28 -13.65
C GLU A 164 -7.13 -21.93 -13.45
N LEU A 165 -6.49 -22.48 -12.42
CA LEU A 165 -5.08 -22.31 -12.18
C LEU A 165 -4.21 -22.92 -13.29
N LEU A 166 -4.63 -24.07 -13.84
CA LEU A 166 -3.92 -24.73 -14.93
C LEU A 166 -4.09 -24.00 -16.27
N LEU A 167 -5.29 -23.48 -16.54
CA LEU A 167 -5.58 -22.79 -17.80
C LEU A 167 -5.02 -21.36 -17.85
N ASN A 168 -5.05 -20.63 -16.74
CA ASN A 168 -4.63 -19.24 -16.66
C ASN A 168 -3.86 -18.96 -15.35
N PRO A 169 -2.62 -19.43 -15.21
CA PRO A 169 -1.84 -19.28 -13.97
C PRO A 169 -1.51 -17.82 -13.61
N LEU A 170 -1.46 -16.93 -14.62
CA LEU A 170 -1.13 -15.52 -14.45
C LEU A 170 -2.35 -14.60 -14.27
N ASN A 171 -3.55 -15.17 -14.22
CA ASN A 171 -4.73 -14.36 -13.91
C ASN A 171 -4.86 -14.22 -12.40
N PHE A 172 -4.49 -13.06 -11.84
CA PHE A 172 -4.57 -12.76 -10.41
C PHE A 172 -5.89 -12.11 -9.98
N GLY A 173 -6.84 -11.88 -10.90
CA GLY A 173 -8.15 -11.31 -10.57
C GLY A 173 -9.07 -12.30 -9.85
N ILE A 174 -9.92 -11.81 -8.95
CA ILE A 174 -11.02 -12.56 -8.33
C ILE A 174 -12.26 -12.38 -9.20
N ASP A 175 -12.85 -13.48 -9.61
CA ASP A 175 -14.12 -13.45 -10.33
C ASP A 175 -15.28 -13.46 -9.33
N PHE A 176 -15.72 -12.28 -8.91
CA PHE A 176 -16.86 -12.12 -8.00
C PHE A 176 -18.20 -12.53 -8.60
N SER A 177 -18.29 -12.76 -9.94
CA SER A 177 -19.53 -13.17 -10.59
C SER A 177 -20.00 -14.56 -10.15
N LYS A 178 -19.07 -15.38 -9.65
CA LYS A 178 -19.33 -16.73 -9.14
C LYS A 178 -20.04 -16.77 -7.78
N GLY A 179 -20.21 -15.63 -7.11
CA GLY A 179 -20.86 -15.56 -5.80
C GLY A 179 -20.23 -16.52 -4.77
N LEU A 180 -21.04 -17.31 -4.08
CA LEU A 180 -20.57 -18.31 -3.10
C LEU A 180 -19.78 -19.48 -3.71
N GLY A 181 -19.85 -19.67 -5.04
CA GLY A 181 -19.05 -20.68 -5.75
C GLY A 181 -17.53 -20.48 -5.64
N ILE A 182 -17.07 -19.29 -5.25
CA ILE A 182 -15.66 -19.01 -4.96
C ILE A 182 -15.13 -19.89 -3.83
N PHE A 183 -15.97 -20.24 -2.85
CA PHE A 183 -15.60 -21.04 -1.69
C PHE A 183 -15.72 -22.56 -1.93
N ARG A 184 -15.99 -23.00 -3.15
CA ARG A 184 -16.20 -24.41 -3.47
C ARG A 184 -14.96 -25.25 -3.10
N SER A 185 -13.75 -24.77 -3.38
CA SER A 185 -12.51 -25.47 -3.01
C SER A 185 -12.37 -25.69 -1.50
N TYR A 186 -12.84 -24.73 -0.69
CA TYR A 186 -12.87 -24.87 0.76
C TYR A 186 -13.90 -25.91 1.21
N TYR A 187 -15.09 -25.92 0.59
CA TYR A 187 -16.11 -26.92 0.89
C TYR A 187 -15.59 -28.34 0.59
N GLU A 188 -15.02 -28.57 -0.60
CA GLU A 188 -14.41 -29.84 -0.98
C GLU A 188 -13.31 -30.28 -0.01
N LEU A 189 -12.48 -29.32 0.46
CA LEU A 189 -11.42 -29.59 1.44
C LEU A 189 -11.98 -30.13 2.76
N PHE A 190 -13.07 -29.58 3.25
CA PHE A 190 -13.67 -30.04 4.51
C PHE A 190 -14.53 -31.30 4.34
N ALA A 191 -15.26 -31.44 3.22
CA ALA A 191 -16.17 -32.54 2.97
C ALA A 191 -15.42 -33.82 2.53
N ASP A 192 -14.50 -33.70 1.58
CA ASP A 192 -13.88 -34.84 0.92
C ASP A 192 -12.55 -35.25 1.56
N PHE A 193 -11.79 -34.26 2.07
CA PHE A 193 -10.45 -34.51 2.64
C PHE A 193 -10.38 -34.50 4.17
N ASN A 194 -11.53 -34.38 4.85
CA ASN A 194 -11.61 -34.41 6.32
C ASN A 194 -10.66 -33.41 7.03
N PHE A 195 -10.39 -32.29 6.39
CA PHE A 195 -9.42 -31.29 6.82
C PHE A 195 -9.69 -30.73 8.22
N GLY A 196 -10.96 -30.71 8.63
CA GLY A 196 -11.36 -30.29 9.98
C GLY A 196 -10.64 -31.04 11.10
N SER A 197 -10.42 -32.36 10.93
CA SER A 197 -9.69 -33.17 11.91
C SER A 197 -8.21 -32.78 12.01
N TYR A 198 -7.56 -32.53 10.86
CA TYR A 198 -6.17 -32.07 10.85
C TYR A 198 -6.01 -30.67 11.46
N LEU A 199 -6.95 -29.77 11.15
CA LEU A 199 -6.96 -28.42 11.69
C LEU A 199 -7.13 -28.42 13.21
N TRP A 200 -8.03 -29.28 13.74
CA TRP A 200 -8.24 -29.42 15.18
C TRP A 200 -6.99 -29.95 15.88
N THR A 201 -6.38 -30.99 15.32
CA THR A 201 -5.14 -31.56 15.86
C THR A 201 -4.01 -30.54 15.88
N SER A 202 -3.82 -29.80 14.79
CA SER A 202 -2.80 -28.75 14.70
C SER A 202 -3.04 -27.62 15.71
N LEU A 203 -4.31 -27.20 15.88
CA LEU A 203 -4.69 -26.18 16.85
C LEU A 203 -4.38 -26.65 18.27
N PHE A 204 -4.78 -27.88 18.61
CA PHE A 204 -4.54 -28.46 19.93
C PHE A 204 -3.05 -28.57 20.27
N VAL A 205 -2.25 -29.09 19.34
CA VAL A 205 -0.80 -29.18 19.50
C VAL A 205 -0.16 -27.80 19.66
N SER A 206 -0.59 -26.81 18.84
CA SER A 206 -0.06 -25.45 18.94
C SER A 206 -0.36 -24.80 20.30
N ILE A 207 -1.60 -24.91 20.78
CA ILE A 207 -1.99 -24.38 22.10
C ILE A 207 -1.18 -25.08 23.21
N LEU A 208 -1.10 -26.39 23.15
CA LEU A 208 -0.37 -27.17 24.17
C LEU A 208 1.12 -26.79 24.19
N THR A 209 1.74 -26.62 23.01
CA THR A 209 3.12 -26.20 22.89
C THR A 209 3.34 -24.82 23.52
N VAL A 210 2.46 -23.85 23.23
CA VAL A 210 2.56 -22.50 23.82
C VAL A 210 2.43 -22.55 25.33
N VAL A 211 1.45 -23.30 25.86
CA VAL A 211 1.22 -23.41 27.30
C VAL A 211 2.45 -24.03 27.98
N ILE A 212 2.97 -25.13 27.44
CA ILE A 212 4.15 -25.80 27.98
C ILE A 212 5.37 -24.89 27.94
N THR A 213 5.59 -24.24 26.80
CA THR A 213 6.72 -23.30 26.63
C THR A 213 6.65 -22.16 27.66
N LEU A 214 5.49 -21.55 27.85
CA LEU A 214 5.31 -20.51 28.86
C LEU A 214 5.48 -21.03 30.30
N ALA A 215 4.99 -22.21 30.57
CA ALA A 215 5.10 -22.83 31.90
C ALA A 215 6.57 -23.03 32.33
N PHE A 216 7.47 -23.30 31.40
CA PHE A 216 8.91 -23.42 31.67
C PHE A 216 9.68 -22.12 31.49
N ALA A 217 9.33 -21.31 30.50
CA ALA A 217 10.02 -20.06 30.21
C ALA A 217 9.82 -18.99 31.29
N ILE A 218 8.61 -18.88 31.85
CA ILE A 218 8.33 -17.89 32.90
C ILE A 218 9.13 -18.16 34.20
N PRO A 219 9.11 -19.37 34.80
CA PRO A 219 9.96 -19.65 35.96
C PRO A 219 11.46 -19.53 35.65
N GLY A 220 11.89 -19.97 34.46
CA GLY A 220 13.27 -19.86 34.04
C GLY A 220 13.73 -18.40 33.94
N ALA A 221 12.98 -17.55 33.30
CA ALA A 221 13.26 -16.11 33.19
C ALA A 221 13.26 -15.45 34.59
N TYR A 222 12.33 -15.82 35.46
CA TYR A 222 12.28 -15.32 36.84
C TYR A 222 13.52 -15.73 37.64
N ALA A 223 13.94 -16.98 37.54
CA ALA A 223 15.15 -17.44 38.21
C ALA A 223 16.40 -16.69 37.75
N VAL A 224 16.58 -16.52 36.44
CA VAL A 224 17.73 -15.77 35.87
C VAL A 224 17.70 -14.28 36.28
N ALA A 225 16.54 -13.67 36.33
CA ALA A 225 16.42 -12.26 36.71
C ALA A 225 16.71 -12.01 38.20
N ARG A 226 16.49 -13.02 39.07
CA ARG A 226 16.63 -12.89 40.53
C ARG A 226 17.95 -13.42 41.06
N LEU A 227 18.61 -14.32 40.36
CA LEU A 227 19.95 -14.79 40.68
C LEU A 227 20.98 -13.75 40.22
N LYS A 228 21.42 -12.91 41.17
CA LYS A 228 22.60 -12.04 41.00
C LYS A 228 23.83 -12.74 41.56
#